data_f9f7ca15187e58a8191c2ad26c422918
#
_entry.id   f9f7ca15187e58a8191c2ad26c422918
#
_cell.length_a   1.000
_cell.length_b   1.000
_cell.length_c   1.000
_cell.angle_alpha   90.00
_cell.angle_beta   90.00
_cell.angle_gamma   90.00
#
_symmetry.space_group_name_H-M   'P 1'
#
loop_
_entity.id
_entity.type
_entity.pdbx_description
1 polymer ?
#
loop_
_entity_poly.entity_id
_entity_poly.type
_entity_poly.pdbx_seq_one_letter_code
_entity_poly.pdbx_strand_id
1 'polypeptide(L)'
;KKNKKNTEEISKIVELANLIRSSFKNSDLSIPMSPRTCIIWAENIDIFGDIDLAFKLTFMNKCDENDQKIINEHYQRCFGREILEK
;
A
#
# COMPACT_ATOMS: atom_id res chain seq x y z
N LYS A 1 -8.29 -14.65 17.83
CA LYS A 1 -8.79 -13.65 17.97
C LYS A 1 -8.91 -12.76 16.82
N LYS A 2 -8.83 -11.59 16.95
CA LYS A 2 -9.09 -10.70 15.88
C LYS A 2 -8.15 -10.81 14.74
N ASN A 3 -7.15 -11.55 14.84
CA ASN A 3 -6.15 -11.59 13.79
C ASN A 3 -6.51 -12.41 12.60
N LYS A 4 -7.55 -13.18 12.71
CA LYS A 4 -7.88 -14.00 11.61
C LYS A 4 -8.16 -13.27 10.37
N LYS A 5 -8.96 -12.27 10.37
CA LYS A 5 -9.28 -11.62 9.15
C LYS A 5 -8.13 -10.85 8.59
N ASN A 6 -7.12 -10.60 9.36
CA ASN A 6 -5.98 -9.87 8.86
C ASN A 6 -5.11 -10.68 7.95
N THR A 7 -5.30 -11.99 7.92
CA THR A 7 -4.48 -12.84 7.07
C THR A 7 -4.63 -12.48 5.61
N GLU A 8 -5.86 -12.28 5.17
CA GLU A 8 -6.08 -11.90 3.79
C GLU A 8 -5.53 -10.54 3.49
N GLU A 9 -5.70 -9.61 4.42
CA GLU A 9 -5.20 -8.27 4.21
C GLU A 9 -3.69 -8.27 4.14
N ILE A 10 -3.04 -9.07 4.98
CA ILE A 10 -1.59 -9.14 4.96
C ILE A 10 -1.10 -9.69 3.63
N SER A 11 -1.80 -10.68 3.08
CA SER A 11 -1.43 -11.19 1.77
C SER A 11 -1.49 -10.10 0.72
N LYS A 12 -2.53 -9.29 0.76
CA LYS A 12 -2.67 -8.22 -0.21
C LYS A 12 -1.62 -7.15 -0.02
N ILE A 13 -1.27 -6.89 1.23
CA ILE A 13 -0.22 -5.92 1.52
C ILE A 13 1.09 -6.38 0.91
N VAL A 14 1.42 -7.65 1.08
CA VAL A 14 2.66 -8.18 0.53
C VAL A 14 2.62 -8.14 -0.99
N GLU A 15 1.49 -8.49 -1.56
CA GLU A 15 1.34 -8.47 -3.01
C GLU A 15 1.54 -7.07 -3.56
N LEU A 16 0.91 -6.09 -2.92
CA LEU A 16 1.05 -4.71 -3.35
C LEU A 16 2.50 -4.24 -3.20
N ALA A 17 3.13 -4.61 -2.09
CA ALA A 17 4.52 -4.24 -1.86
C ALA A 17 5.42 -4.80 -2.96
N ASN A 18 5.14 -6.03 -3.39
CA ASN A 18 5.94 -6.62 -4.46
C ASN A 18 5.74 -5.87 -5.77
N LEU A 19 4.52 -5.46 -6.06
CA LEU A 19 4.25 -4.69 -7.27
C LEU A 19 4.96 -3.36 -7.24
N ILE A 20 4.92 -2.71 -6.09
CA ILE A 20 5.59 -1.41 -5.95
C ILE A 20 7.10 -1.59 -6.11
N ARG A 21 7.64 -2.66 -5.53
CA ARG A 21 9.05 -2.90 -5.64
C ARG A 21 9.46 -3.17 -7.09
N SER A 22 8.65 -3.91 -7.82
CA SER A 22 8.91 -4.16 -9.23
C SER A 22 8.89 -2.88 -10.03
N SER A 23 7.92 -2.01 -9.75
CA SER A 23 7.85 -0.74 -10.45
C SER A 23 9.05 0.13 -10.15
N PHE A 24 9.54 0.07 -8.92
CA PHE A 24 10.72 0.83 -8.58
C PHE A 24 11.93 0.31 -9.36
N LYS A 25 12.06 -0.99 -9.48
CA LYS A 25 13.14 -1.59 -10.24
C LYS A 25 13.09 -1.21 -11.70
N ASN A 26 11.88 -1.06 -12.23
CA ASN A 26 11.70 -0.69 -13.63
C ASN A 26 11.77 0.82 -13.84
N SER A 27 12.05 1.55 -12.78
CA SER A 27 12.16 3.01 -12.86
C SER A 27 10.82 3.71 -13.04
N ASP A 28 9.74 3.00 -12.79
CA ASP A 28 8.41 3.61 -12.85
C ASP A 28 8.13 4.45 -11.62
N LEU A 29 8.72 4.07 -10.50
CA LEU A 29 8.51 4.77 -9.24
C LEU A 29 9.82 5.36 -8.74
N SER A 30 9.70 6.47 -8.03
CA SER A 30 10.86 7.16 -7.47
C SER A 30 11.29 6.56 -6.14
N ILE A 31 10.36 5.99 -5.40
CA ILE A 31 10.69 5.46 -4.10
C ILE A 31 10.17 4.05 -3.96
N PRO A 32 10.90 3.20 -3.27
CA PRO A 32 10.45 1.83 -3.04
C PRO A 32 9.68 1.73 -1.75
N MET A 33 8.93 0.66 -1.60
CA MET A 33 8.25 0.38 -0.35
C MET A 33 9.11 -0.63 0.40
N SER A 34 9.70 -0.19 1.50
CA SER A 34 10.57 -1.04 2.27
C SER A 34 9.76 -1.96 3.16
N PRO A 35 10.36 -3.04 3.66
CA PRO A 35 9.65 -3.91 4.59
C PRO A 35 9.18 -3.17 5.84
N ARG A 36 9.95 -2.18 6.28
CA ARG A 36 9.55 -1.40 7.44
C ARG A 36 8.27 -0.65 7.17
N THR A 37 8.12 -0.11 5.96
CA THR A 37 6.91 0.59 5.59
C THR A 37 5.72 -0.34 5.65
N CYS A 38 5.88 -1.59 5.23
CA CYS A 38 4.81 -2.56 5.30
C CYS A 38 4.40 -2.81 6.75
N ILE A 39 5.36 -2.88 7.64
CA ILE A 39 5.07 -3.11 9.04
C ILE A 39 4.29 -1.93 9.62
N ILE A 40 4.73 -0.72 9.28
CA ILE A 40 4.07 0.46 9.77
C ILE A 40 2.64 0.54 9.21
N TRP A 41 2.48 0.16 7.95
CA TRP A 41 1.15 0.14 7.34
C TRP A 41 0.25 -0.82 8.11
N ALA A 42 0.75 -2.02 8.39
CA ALA A 42 -0.05 -3.00 9.10
C ALA A 42 -0.43 -2.50 10.49
N GLU A 43 0.50 -1.85 11.17
CA GLU A 43 0.22 -1.30 12.48
C GLU A 43 -0.83 -0.21 12.40
N ASN A 44 -0.75 0.62 11.38
CA ASN A 44 -1.72 1.69 11.22
C ASN A 44 -3.11 1.17 10.89
N ILE A 45 -3.19 0.03 10.20
CA ILE A 45 -4.48 -0.58 9.94
C ILE A 45 -5.16 -0.90 11.26
N ASP A 46 -4.40 -1.43 12.21
CA ASP A 46 -4.95 -1.73 13.52
C ASP A 46 -5.43 -0.48 14.22
N ILE A 47 -4.65 0.58 14.12
CA ILE A 47 -4.97 1.82 14.83
C ILE A 47 -6.18 2.50 14.23
N PHE A 48 -6.23 2.62 12.91
CA PHE A 48 -7.30 3.37 12.27
C PHE A 48 -8.48 2.52 11.87
N GLY A 49 -8.29 1.23 11.80
CA GLY A 49 -9.37 0.33 11.39
C GLY A 49 -9.74 0.48 9.93
N ASP A 50 -8.85 1.04 9.11
CA ASP A 50 -9.14 1.31 7.72
C ASP A 50 -7.86 1.12 6.93
N ILE A 51 -7.85 0.12 6.06
CA ILE A 51 -6.63 -0.21 5.32
C ILE A 51 -6.27 0.89 4.32
N ASP A 52 -7.27 1.50 3.69
CA ASP A 52 -7.01 2.56 2.72
C ASP A 52 -6.43 3.79 3.39
N LEU A 53 -7.03 4.20 4.49
CA LEU A 53 -6.54 5.37 5.21
C LEU A 53 -5.14 5.12 5.74
N ALA A 54 -4.91 3.93 6.27
CA ALA A 54 -3.59 3.60 6.78
C ALA A 54 -2.54 3.67 5.69
N PHE A 55 -2.88 3.20 4.50
CA PHE A 55 -1.94 3.23 3.40
C PHE A 55 -1.62 4.67 2.99
N LYS A 56 -2.64 5.50 2.91
CA LYS A 56 -2.44 6.89 2.53
C LYS A 56 -1.49 7.58 3.51
N LEU A 57 -1.73 7.38 4.79
CA LEU A 57 -0.93 8.05 5.79
C LEU A 57 0.47 7.47 5.89
N THR A 58 0.60 6.18 5.57
CA THR A 58 1.89 5.54 5.69
C THR A 58 2.79 5.78 4.49
N PHE A 59 2.22 5.72 3.31
CA PHE A 59 3.04 5.72 2.10
C PHE A 59 2.66 6.80 1.10
N MET A 60 1.37 6.92 0.78
CA MET A 60 0.95 7.82 -0.29
C MET A 60 1.35 9.26 -0.04
N ASN A 61 1.34 9.68 1.21
CA ASN A 61 1.70 11.06 1.52
C ASN A 61 3.14 11.38 1.21
N LYS A 62 3.97 10.37 1.06
CA LYS A 62 5.37 10.57 0.75
C LYS A 62 5.65 10.56 -0.73
N CYS A 63 4.66 10.30 -1.54
CA CYS A 63 4.85 10.13 -2.96
C CYS A 63 4.45 11.35 -3.74
N ASP A 64 5.13 11.54 -4.88
CA ASP A 64 4.75 12.58 -5.82
C ASP A 64 3.47 12.19 -6.52
N GLU A 65 2.88 13.14 -7.20
CA GLU A 65 1.68 12.86 -7.96
C GLU A 65 1.86 11.73 -8.95
N ASN A 66 2.99 11.72 -9.64
CA ASN A 66 3.25 10.66 -10.62
C ASN A 66 3.31 9.30 -9.94
N ASP A 67 4.03 9.24 -8.83
CA ASP A 67 4.13 7.99 -8.09
C ASP A 67 2.77 7.57 -7.58
N GLN A 68 1.98 8.52 -7.11
CA GLN A 68 0.67 8.20 -6.57
C GLN A 68 -0.23 7.57 -7.61
N LYS A 69 -0.14 8.02 -8.84
CA LYS A 69 -0.96 7.45 -9.90
C LYS A 69 -0.59 6.00 -10.16
N ILE A 70 0.69 5.73 -10.22
CA ILE A 70 1.15 4.38 -10.48
C ILE A 70 0.78 3.46 -9.33
N ILE A 71 0.97 3.94 -8.11
CA ILE A 71 0.64 3.15 -6.94
C ILE A 71 -0.86 2.90 -6.87
N ASN A 72 -1.65 3.89 -7.24
CA ASN A 72 -3.09 3.72 -7.27
C ASN A 72 -3.51 2.60 -8.21
N GLU A 73 -2.85 2.51 -9.37
CA GLU A 73 -3.15 1.43 -10.30
C GLU A 73 -2.85 0.08 -9.68
N HIS A 74 -1.71 -0.03 -9.00
CA HIS A 74 -1.39 -1.29 -8.35
C HIS A 74 -2.38 -1.60 -7.23
N TYR A 75 -2.79 -0.57 -6.52
CA TYR A 75 -3.73 -0.75 -5.42
C TYR A 75 -5.07 -1.27 -5.95
N GLN A 76 -5.52 -0.70 -7.06
CA GLN A 76 -6.75 -1.16 -7.68
C GLN A 76 -6.66 -2.62 -8.07
N ARG A 77 -5.50 -3.02 -8.56
CA ARG A 77 -5.31 -4.38 -8.99
C ARG A 77 -5.36 -5.35 -7.82
N CYS A 78 -4.80 -4.95 -6.69
CA CYS A 78 -4.75 -5.83 -5.53
C CYS A 78 -6.03 -5.79 -4.71
N PHE A 79 -6.63 -4.62 -4.57
CA PHE A 79 -7.75 -4.45 -3.66
C PHE A 79 -9.07 -4.21 -4.35
N GLY A 80 -9.05 -3.98 -5.64
CA GLY A 80 -10.27 -3.81 -6.40
C GLY A 80 -10.94 -2.47 -6.22
N ARG A 81 -10.21 -1.47 -5.69
CA ARG A 81 -10.78 -0.13 -5.56
C ARG A 81 -9.67 0.89 -5.57
N GLU A 82 -10.03 2.12 -5.83
CA GLU A 82 -9.05 3.18 -5.93
C GLU A 82 -8.70 3.74 -4.56
N ILE A 83 -7.42 4.04 -4.36
CA ILE A 83 -6.97 4.65 -3.14
C ILE A 83 -7.01 6.16 -3.29
N LEU A 84 -6.80 6.66 -4.50
CA LEU A 84 -6.89 8.08 -4.78
C LEU A 84 -8.33 8.44 -5.06
N GLU A 85 -8.92 9.26 -4.19
CA GLU A 85 -10.24 9.64 -4.43
C GLU A 85 -10.26 11.02 -4.80
N LYS A 86 -11.12 11.42 -5.49
CA LYS A 86 -11.18 12.69 -5.89
C LYS A 86 -11.73 13.52 -5.15
#